data_85a94a3f65c92566b75aab4741e6be07
#
_entry.id   85a94a3f65c92566b75aab4741e6be07
#
_cell.length_a   1.000
_cell.length_b   1.000
_cell.length_c   1.000
_cell.angle_alpha   90.00
_cell.angle_beta   90.00
_cell.angle_gamma   90.00
#
_symmetry.space_group_name_H-M   'P 1'
#
loop_
_entity.id
_entity.type
_entity.pdbx_description
1 polymer ?
#
loop_
_entity_poly.entity_id
_entity_poly.type
_entity_poly.pdbx_seq_one_letter_code
_entity_poly.pdbx_strand_id
1 'polypeptide(L)'
;MLPQIKTILYTTALGSHTRPVFRFTIGLARQHNARIVLLHVAEPLNNSVRFLMDSYLSPEKAQQLHQEATTGILQKFHQRLESFCKEEFSATLEQTELISEIRVLSGVPYEVILHEADRCEADLIVMGVHSGGARRMEFLGSTTRRVTLLSKRPVLIVPVADTDSNEWHKALI
;
A
#
# COMPACT_ATOMS: atom_id res chain seq x y z
N MET A 1 -3.36 26.77 15.42
CA MET A 1 -3.41 26.51 13.98
C MET A 1 -3.96 25.10 13.80
N LEU A 2 -4.93 24.89 12.90
CA LEU A 2 -5.46 23.54 12.63
C LEU A 2 -4.42 22.72 11.84
N PRO A 3 -4.29 21.40 12.09
CA PRO A 3 -3.38 20.55 11.34
C PRO A 3 -3.80 20.53 9.86
N GLN A 4 -2.80 20.59 8.98
CA GLN A 4 -3.00 20.54 7.54
C GLN A 4 -2.49 19.20 7.01
N ILE A 5 -3.19 18.61 6.05
CA ILE A 5 -2.74 17.43 5.33
C ILE A 5 -1.99 17.88 4.09
N LYS A 6 -0.67 17.73 4.07
CA LYS A 6 0.22 18.06 2.94
C LYS A 6 0.84 16.83 2.30
N THR A 7 1.02 15.77 3.07
CA THR A 7 1.60 14.50 2.61
C THR A 7 0.74 13.35 3.06
N ILE A 8 0.28 12.56 2.13
CA ILE A 8 -0.50 11.34 2.37
C ILE A 8 0.37 10.14 2.02
N LEU A 9 0.59 9.25 2.98
CA LEU A 9 1.15 7.93 2.71
C LEU A 9 0.01 6.97 2.39
N TYR A 10 -0.16 6.62 1.12
CA TYR A 10 -1.12 5.61 0.70
C TYR A 10 -0.45 4.24 0.59
N THR A 11 -0.95 3.25 1.33
CA THR A 11 -0.41 1.89 1.33
C THR A 11 -1.36 0.95 0.60
N THR A 12 -0.81 0.12 -0.28
CA THR A 12 -1.58 -0.84 -1.07
C THR A 12 -1.03 -2.25 -1.01
N ALA A 13 -1.91 -3.24 -0.95
CA ALA A 13 -1.57 -4.66 -1.09
C ALA A 13 -1.62 -5.16 -2.56
N LEU A 14 -1.89 -4.27 -3.52
CA LEU A 14 -2.04 -4.60 -4.95
C LEU A 14 -3.10 -5.67 -5.26
N GLY A 15 -4.11 -5.77 -4.42
CA GLY A 15 -5.27 -6.65 -4.62
C GLY A 15 -6.40 -6.02 -5.44
N SER A 16 -7.51 -6.73 -5.57
CA SER A 16 -8.72 -6.30 -6.30
C SER A 16 -9.30 -4.97 -5.80
N HIS A 17 -9.05 -4.62 -4.55
CA HIS A 17 -9.58 -3.42 -3.89
C HIS A 17 -8.67 -2.20 -3.94
N THR A 18 -7.53 -2.29 -4.64
CA THR A 18 -6.59 -1.17 -4.77
C THR A 18 -7.25 0.06 -5.40
N ARG A 19 -8.06 -0.15 -6.44
CA ARG A 19 -8.66 0.90 -7.25
C ARG A 19 -9.60 1.84 -6.48
N PRO A 20 -10.60 1.35 -5.73
CA PRO A 20 -11.48 2.22 -4.94
C PRO A 20 -10.74 3.05 -3.89
N VAL A 21 -9.80 2.43 -3.17
CA VAL A 21 -9.01 3.12 -2.14
C VAL A 21 -8.10 4.19 -2.76
N PHE A 22 -7.50 3.87 -3.91
CA PHE A 22 -6.67 4.81 -4.66
C PHE A 22 -7.46 6.04 -5.10
N ARG A 23 -8.62 5.86 -5.73
CA ARG A 23 -9.50 6.96 -6.17
C ARG A 23 -9.96 7.83 -5.00
N PHE A 24 -10.31 7.21 -3.88
CA PHE A 24 -10.64 7.94 -2.66
C PHE A 24 -9.45 8.79 -2.18
N THR A 25 -8.25 8.21 -2.18
CA THR A 25 -7.02 8.90 -1.78
C THR A 25 -6.70 10.09 -2.71
N ILE A 26 -6.88 9.92 -4.02
CA ILE A 26 -6.72 11.01 -4.99
C ILE A 26 -7.71 12.15 -4.70
N GLY A 27 -8.99 11.84 -4.46
CA GLY A 27 -10.01 12.84 -4.10
C GLY A 27 -9.63 13.62 -2.86
N LEU A 28 -9.15 12.91 -1.82
CA LEU A 28 -8.69 13.54 -0.58
C LEU A 28 -7.46 14.43 -0.79
N ALA A 29 -6.47 13.94 -1.55
CA ALA A 29 -5.27 14.70 -1.86
C ALA A 29 -5.57 16.01 -2.58
N ARG A 30 -6.54 16.01 -3.50
CA ARG A 30 -7.00 17.20 -4.20
C ARG A 30 -7.66 18.22 -3.27
N GLN A 31 -8.56 17.76 -2.41
CA GLN A 31 -9.26 18.65 -1.47
C GLN A 31 -8.27 19.38 -0.55
N HIS A 32 -7.17 18.75 -0.21
CA HIS A 32 -6.14 19.29 0.69
C HIS A 32 -4.93 19.89 -0.03
N ASN A 33 -4.87 19.80 -1.36
CA ASN A 33 -3.67 20.13 -2.14
C ASN A 33 -2.42 19.39 -1.61
N ALA A 34 -2.60 18.11 -1.31
CA ALA A 34 -1.60 17.23 -0.72
C ALA A 34 -0.91 16.37 -1.78
N ARG A 35 0.36 16.04 -1.55
CA ARG A 35 1.09 15.04 -2.33
C ARG A 35 0.85 13.64 -1.78
N ILE A 36 0.93 12.64 -2.65
CA ILE A 36 0.80 11.22 -2.28
C ILE A 36 2.15 10.53 -2.43
N VAL A 37 2.56 9.81 -1.39
CA VAL A 37 3.59 8.78 -1.45
C VAL A 37 2.89 7.44 -1.50
N LEU A 38 3.02 6.72 -2.61
CA LEU A 38 2.41 5.41 -2.80
C LEU A 38 3.38 4.32 -2.36
N LEU A 39 2.98 3.51 -1.39
CA LEU A 39 3.81 2.46 -0.81
C LEU A 39 3.18 1.07 -1.00
N HIS A 40 3.98 0.14 -1.51
CA HIS A 40 3.72 -1.30 -1.42
C HIS A 40 4.83 -1.97 -0.63
N VAL A 41 4.45 -2.82 0.33
CA VAL A 41 5.41 -3.63 1.09
C VAL A 41 5.26 -5.08 0.69
N ALA A 42 6.29 -5.62 0.06
CA ALA A 42 6.40 -7.04 -0.26
C ALA A 42 6.88 -7.80 0.98
N GLU A 43 6.13 -8.83 1.37
CA GLU A 43 6.60 -9.71 2.44
C GLU A 43 7.85 -10.49 1.98
N PRO A 44 8.81 -10.72 2.88
CA PRO A 44 10.00 -11.53 2.56
C PRO A 44 9.61 -12.92 2.09
N LEU A 45 10.48 -13.54 1.30
CA LEU A 45 10.33 -14.94 0.90
C LEU A 45 10.07 -15.82 2.12
N ASN A 46 9.14 -16.76 1.97
CA ASN A 46 8.74 -17.70 3.01
C ASN A 46 9.99 -18.43 3.58
N ASN A 47 10.05 -18.56 4.89
CA ASN A 47 11.14 -19.25 5.61
C ASN A 47 11.41 -20.65 5.07
N SER A 48 10.39 -21.37 4.59
CA SER A 48 10.56 -22.71 4.00
C SER A 48 11.38 -22.66 2.71
N VAL A 49 11.18 -21.67 1.86
CA VAL A 49 11.95 -21.47 0.63
C VAL A 49 13.39 -21.09 0.97
N ARG A 50 13.58 -20.22 1.96
CA ARG A 50 14.92 -19.86 2.46
C ARG A 50 15.65 -21.09 3.01
N PHE A 51 15.00 -21.87 3.86
CA PHE A 51 15.57 -23.09 4.43
C PHE A 51 15.99 -24.10 3.36
N LEU A 52 15.17 -24.31 2.33
CA LEU A 52 15.52 -25.17 1.20
C LEU A 52 16.77 -24.65 0.47
N MET A 53 16.83 -23.38 0.16
CA MET A 53 17.99 -22.76 -0.50
C MET A 53 19.26 -22.94 0.36
N ASP A 54 19.17 -22.65 1.66
CA ASP A 54 20.29 -22.75 2.59
C ASP A 54 20.75 -24.20 2.79
N SER A 55 19.85 -25.20 2.57
CA SER A 55 20.17 -26.61 2.70
C SER A 55 20.88 -27.22 1.49
N TYR A 56 20.66 -26.66 0.28
CA TYR A 56 21.19 -27.24 -0.97
C TYR A 56 22.25 -26.37 -1.66
N LEU A 57 22.46 -25.13 -1.21
CA LEU A 57 23.41 -24.20 -1.81
C LEU A 57 24.48 -23.79 -0.82
N SER A 58 25.65 -23.37 -1.33
CA SER A 58 26.61 -22.69 -0.46
C SER A 58 26.05 -21.38 0.07
N PRO A 59 26.48 -20.91 1.24
CA PRO A 59 25.96 -19.66 1.84
C PRO A 59 26.03 -18.46 0.89
N GLU A 60 27.11 -18.35 0.10
CA GLU A 60 27.31 -17.25 -0.85
C GLU A 60 26.28 -17.31 -2.00
N LYS A 61 26.06 -18.52 -2.55
CA LYS A 61 25.06 -18.73 -3.62
C LYS A 61 23.64 -18.53 -3.12
N ALA A 62 23.32 -19.01 -1.93
CA ALA A 62 22.02 -18.82 -1.32
C ALA A 62 21.73 -17.31 -1.13
N GLN A 63 22.68 -16.57 -0.59
CA GLN A 63 22.56 -15.13 -0.39
C GLN A 63 22.41 -14.35 -1.71
N GLN A 64 23.22 -14.68 -2.72
CA GLN A 64 23.12 -14.06 -4.04
C GLN A 64 21.73 -14.30 -4.66
N LEU A 65 21.26 -15.55 -4.64
CA LEU A 65 19.96 -15.91 -5.22
C LEU A 65 18.79 -15.22 -4.47
N HIS A 66 18.89 -15.08 -3.15
CA HIS A 66 17.94 -14.32 -2.35
C HIS A 66 17.88 -12.84 -2.75
N GLN A 67 19.03 -12.22 -2.93
CA GLN A 67 19.10 -10.82 -3.35
C GLN A 67 18.52 -10.62 -4.75
N GLU A 68 18.89 -11.47 -5.71
CA GLU A 68 18.39 -11.41 -7.08
C GLU A 68 16.87 -11.62 -7.13
N ALA A 69 16.34 -12.62 -6.42
CA ALA A 69 14.91 -12.90 -6.35
C ALA A 69 14.15 -11.74 -5.71
N THR A 70 14.65 -11.19 -4.60
CA THR A 70 14.02 -10.05 -3.93
C THR A 70 14.02 -8.83 -4.84
N THR A 71 15.14 -8.49 -5.45
CA THR A 71 15.25 -7.34 -6.36
C THR A 71 14.30 -7.49 -7.55
N GLY A 72 14.25 -8.67 -8.17
CA GLY A 72 13.35 -8.95 -9.27
C GLY A 72 11.86 -8.84 -8.90
N ILE A 73 11.49 -9.29 -7.71
CA ILE A 73 10.12 -9.16 -7.20
C ILE A 73 9.77 -7.68 -6.97
N LEU A 74 10.62 -6.93 -6.30
CA LEU A 74 10.39 -5.50 -6.02
C LEU A 74 10.26 -4.70 -7.31
N GLN A 75 11.11 -4.99 -8.31
CA GLN A 75 11.05 -4.34 -9.61
C GLN A 75 9.74 -4.63 -10.36
N LYS A 76 9.25 -5.88 -10.32
CA LYS A 76 7.96 -6.24 -10.91
C LYS A 76 6.78 -5.51 -10.23
N PHE A 77 6.80 -5.42 -8.92
CA PHE A 77 5.76 -4.68 -8.19
C PHE A 77 5.82 -3.18 -8.49
N HIS A 78 7.01 -2.61 -8.61
CA HIS A 78 7.18 -1.21 -8.99
C HIS A 78 6.59 -0.92 -10.38
N GLN A 79 6.95 -1.72 -11.38
CA GLN A 79 6.39 -1.61 -12.73
C GLN A 79 4.86 -1.75 -12.74
N ARG A 80 4.32 -2.68 -11.94
CA ARG A 80 2.87 -2.88 -11.82
C ARG A 80 2.17 -1.65 -11.22
N LEU A 81 2.77 -1.02 -10.20
CA LEU A 81 2.24 0.21 -9.61
C LEU A 81 2.29 1.37 -10.58
N GLU A 82 3.39 1.55 -11.29
CA GLU A 82 3.50 2.59 -12.34
C GLU A 82 2.43 2.42 -13.43
N SER A 83 2.24 1.18 -13.91
CA SER A 83 1.22 0.87 -14.92
C SER A 83 -0.18 1.15 -14.38
N PHE A 84 -0.45 0.74 -13.16
CA PHE A 84 -1.72 1.00 -12.48
C PHE A 84 -2.00 2.51 -12.36
N CYS A 85 -1.03 3.29 -11.93
CA CYS A 85 -1.17 4.75 -11.85
C CYS A 85 -1.45 5.38 -13.23
N LYS A 86 -0.72 4.95 -14.26
CA LYS A 86 -0.94 5.44 -15.63
C LYS A 86 -2.35 5.12 -16.14
N GLU A 87 -2.84 3.91 -15.90
CA GLU A 87 -4.20 3.50 -16.26
C GLU A 87 -5.26 4.35 -15.54
N GLU A 88 -5.14 4.55 -14.23
CA GLU A 88 -6.10 5.30 -13.45
C GLU A 88 -6.12 6.77 -13.82
N PHE A 89 -4.96 7.40 -14.04
CA PHE A 89 -4.91 8.79 -14.47
C PHE A 89 -5.39 8.99 -15.92
N SER A 90 -5.12 8.06 -16.81
CA SER A 90 -5.65 8.11 -18.18
C SER A 90 -7.17 7.98 -18.20
N ALA A 91 -7.74 7.15 -17.34
CA ALA A 91 -9.19 6.95 -17.24
C ALA A 91 -9.93 8.18 -16.67
N THR A 92 -9.25 8.98 -15.85
CA THR A 92 -9.84 10.13 -15.15
C THR A 92 -9.44 11.48 -15.76
N LEU A 93 -8.62 11.51 -16.81
CA LEU A 93 -8.03 12.72 -17.42
C LEU A 93 -7.26 13.58 -16.40
N GLU A 94 -6.65 12.95 -15.41
CA GLU A 94 -6.09 13.62 -14.26
C GLU A 94 -4.57 13.75 -14.30
N GLN A 95 -4.05 14.71 -13.53
CA GLN A 95 -2.62 15.00 -13.48
C GLN A 95 -1.90 13.98 -12.60
N THR A 96 -0.85 13.37 -13.15
CA THR A 96 0.05 12.46 -12.44
C THR A 96 0.86 13.13 -11.33
N GLU A 97 0.84 14.45 -11.26
CA GLU A 97 1.65 15.26 -10.32
C GLU A 97 1.28 15.07 -8.84
N LEU A 98 0.09 14.53 -8.55
CA LEU A 98 -0.31 14.25 -7.17
C LEU A 98 0.54 13.13 -6.52
N ILE A 99 1.06 12.19 -7.32
CA ILE A 99 1.94 11.15 -6.80
C ILE A 99 3.38 11.66 -6.88
N SER A 100 3.92 12.00 -5.73
CA SER A 100 5.29 12.49 -5.63
C SER A 100 6.33 11.37 -5.63
N GLU A 101 5.95 10.16 -5.19
CA GLU A 101 6.87 9.04 -5.07
C GLU A 101 6.10 7.70 -5.10
N ILE A 102 6.66 6.70 -5.80
CA ILE A 102 6.22 5.29 -5.75
C ILE A 102 7.34 4.48 -5.09
N ARG A 103 7.02 3.79 -4.00
CA ARG A 103 7.96 2.96 -3.26
C ARG A 103 7.48 1.53 -3.16
N VAL A 104 8.41 0.62 -3.41
CA VAL A 104 8.22 -0.81 -3.18
C VAL A 104 9.36 -1.31 -2.32
N LEU A 105 9.04 -1.75 -1.12
CA LEU A 105 10.01 -2.17 -0.13
C LEU A 105 9.71 -3.59 0.35
N SER A 106 10.71 -4.30 0.80
CA SER A 106 10.56 -5.62 1.42
C SER A 106 10.70 -5.50 2.93
N GLY A 107 9.87 -6.23 3.66
CA GLY A 107 9.96 -6.27 5.13
C GLY A 107 8.65 -6.65 5.80
N VAL A 108 8.60 -6.47 7.11
CA VAL A 108 7.38 -6.65 7.89
C VAL A 108 6.44 -5.48 7.61
N PRO A 109 5.26 -5.68 7.04
CA PRO A 109 4.47 -4.58 6.46
C PRO A 109 4.20 -3.43 7.42
N TYR A 110 3.75 -3.70 8.65
CA TYR A 110 3.43 -2.62 9.59
C TYR A 110 4.67 -1.80 10.01
N GLU A 111 5.84 -2.44 10.17
CA GLU A 111 7.08 -1.77 10.54
C GLU A 111 7.56 -0.84 9.42
N VAL A 112 7.55 -1.35 8.18
CA VAL A 112 7.93 -0.58 7.00
C VAL A 112 6.98 0.61 6.80
N ILE A 113 5.67 0.40 6.97
CA ILE A 113 4.68 1.49 6.84
C ILE A 113 4.93 2.60 7.87
N LEU A 114 5.15 2.23 9.14
CA LEU A 114 5.40 3.22 10.18
C LEU A 114 6.72 3.97 9.95
N HIS A 115 7.77 3.26 9.56
CA HIS A 115 9.06 3.88 9.21
C HIS A 115 8.92 4.84 8.02
N GLU A 116 8.22 4.44 6.97
CA GLU A 116 8.00 5.27 5.79
C GLU A 116 7.11 6.48 6.07
N ALA A 117 6.15 6.35 6.97
CA ALA A 117 5.33 7.47 7.42
C ALA A 117 6.16 8.55 8.12
N ASP A 118 7.14 8.14 8.92
CA ASP A 118 8.07 9.08 9.55
C ASP A 118 9.06 9.64 8.52
N ARG A 119 9.61 8.81 7.62
CA ARG A 119 10.57 9.23 6.58
C ARG A 119 9.99 10.30 5.63
N CYS A 120 8.75 10.13 5.17
CA CYS A 120 8.12 11.08 4.27
C CYS A 120 7.36 12.20 4.98
N GLU A 121 7.44 12.24 6.31
CA GLU A 121 6.72 13.20 7.17
C GLU A 121 5.21 13.21 6.84
N ALA A 122 4.61 12.00 6.75
CA ALA A 122 3.21 11.87 6.41
C ALA A 122 2.31 12.54 7.46
N ASP A 123 1.37 13.35 7.01
CA ASP A 123 0.31 13.91 7.86
C ASP A 123 -0.85 12.95 8.04
N LEU A 124 -0.98 12.00 7.11
CA LEU A 124 -2.05 11.00 7.08
C LEU A 124 -1.55 9.71 6.44
N ILE A 125 -1.87 8.57 7.04
CA ILE A 125 -1.72 7.25 6.43
C ILE A 125 -3.09 6.78 5.94
N VAL A 126 -3.19 6.36 4.67
CA VAL A 126 -4.42 5.80 4.10
C VAL A 126 -4.21 4.32 3.79
N MET A 127 -5.13 3.49 4.27
CA MET A 127 -5.11 2.04 4.11
C MET A 127 -6.48 1.53 3.71
N GLY A 128 -6.52 0.57 2.79
CA GLY A 128 -7.75 -0.17 2.50
C GLY A 128 -7.94 -1.34 3.45
N VAL A 129 -9.19 -1.66 3.78
CA VAL A 129 -9.56 -2.85 4.50
C VAL A 129 -10.73 -3.56 3.84
N HIS A 130 -10.67 -4.88 3.77
CA HIS A 130 -11.81 -5.67 3.30
C HIS A 130 -12.98 -5.56 4.27
N SER A 131 -14.13 -5.14 3.77
CA SER A 131 -15.41 -5.13 4.48
C SER A 131 -16.37 -6.11 3.82
N GLY A 132 -16.10 -7.40 3.82
CA GLY A 132 -16.92 -8.35 3.08
C GLY A 132 -17.26 -9.64 3.84
N GLY A 133 -18.57 -9.93 3.92
CA GLY A 133 -19.16 -11.17 4.42
C GLY A 133 -19.35 -11.23 5.94
N ALA A 134 -20.47 -11.78 6.39
CA ALA A 134 -20.94 -11.86 7.78
C ALA A 134 -19.96 -12.49 8.81
N ARG A 135 -18.87 -13.09 8.36
CA ARG A 135 -17.80 -13.63 9.20
C ARG A 135 -16.50 -12.81 9.17
N ARG A 136 -16.38 -11.80 8.30
CA ARG A 136 -15.14 -10.99 8.13
C ARG A 136 -15.22 -9.58 8.71
N MET A 137 -16.39 -9.14 9.14
CA MET A 137 -16.56 -7.82 9.75
C MET A 137 -15.87 -7.67 11.12
N GLU A 138 -15.38 -8.75 11.72
CA GLU A 138 -14.81 -8.70 13.07
C GLU A 138 -13.30 -8.43 13.11
N PHE A 139 -12.58 -8.44 11.96
CA PHE A 139 -11.13 -8.33 12.00
C PHE A 139 -10.56 -7.34 10.97
N LEU A 140 -10.08 -6.23 11.45
CA LEU A 140 -9.05 -5.47 10.78
C LEU A 140 -7.88 -6.39 10.48
N GLY A 141 -7.39 -6.45 9.24
CA GLY A 141 -6.21 -7.23 8.90
C GLY A 141 -5.03 -6.96 9.86
N SER A 142 -4.18 -7.93 10.05
CA SER A 142 -3.07 -7.86 11.02
C SER A 142 -2.20 -6.60 10.85
N THR A 143 -1.89 -6.23 9.61
CA THR A 143 -1.12 -5.02 9.28
C THR A 143 -1.88 -3.76 9.67
N THR A 144 -3.14 -3.63 9.24
CA THR A 144 -3.96 -2.44 9.52
C THR A 144 -4.14 -2.24 11.02
N ARG A 145 -4.42 -3.32 11.76
CA ARG A 145 -4.54 -3.28 13.22
C ARG A 145 -3.26 -2.77 13.88
N ARG A 146 -2.09 -3.30 13.47
CA ARG A 146 -0.82 -2.89 14.06
C ARG A 146 -0.46 -1.44 13.73
N VAL A 147 -0.66 -1.03 12.48
CA VAL A 147 -0.44 0.38 12.07
C VAL A 147 -1.35 1.30 12.89
N THR A 148 -2.64 1.00 13.02
CA THR A 148 -3.58 1.83 13.77
C THR A 148 -3.21 1.95 15.25
N LEU A 149 -2.70 0.88 15.87
CA LEU A 149 -2.31 0.89 17.28
C LEU A 149 -0.98 1.57 17.56
N LEU A 150 -0.03 1.52 16.60
CA LEU A 150 1.35 1.95 16.82
C LEU A 150 1.69 3.27 16.13
N SER A 151 0.83 3.74 15.22
CA SER A 151 1.08 4.96 14.47
C SER A 151 1.03 6.21 15.37
N LYS A 152 2.00 7.10 15.15
CA LYS A 152 2.00 8.46 15.69
C LYS A 152 1.28 9.45 14.76
N ARG A 153 0.86 8.99 13.60
CA ARG A 153 0.16 9.76 12.56
C ARG A 153 -1.30 9.34 12.49
N PRO A 154 -2.23 10.22 12.14
CA PRO A 154 -3.60 9.83 11.82
C PRO A 154 -3.63 8.70 10.79
N VAL A 155 -4.53 7.73 10.97
CA VAL A 155 -4.72 6.61 10.05
C VAL A 155 -6.17 6.62 9.57
N LEU A 156 -6.35 6.74 8.27
CA LEU A 156 -7.63 6.63 7.61
C LEU A 156 -7.78 5.23 7.03
N ILE A 157 -8.80 4.52 7.48
CA ILE A 157 -9.16 3.19 6.99
C ILE A 157 -10.31 3.33 6.02
N VAL A 158 -10.09 2.93 4.77
CA VAL A 158 -11.11 2.92 3.72
C VAL A 158 -11.67 1.52 3.60
N PRO A 159 -12.93 1.27 4.04
CA PRO A 159 -13.56 -0.03 3.90
C PRO A 159 -13.89 -0.26 2.42
N VAL A 160 -13.60 -1.47 1.94
CA VAL A 160 -13.94 -1.89 0.58
C VAL A 160 -14.77 -3.15 0.67
N ALA A 161 -16.00 -3.09 0.18
CA ALA A 161 -16.89 -4.24 0.14
C ALA A 161 -16.48 -5.21 -0.99
N ASP A 162 -16.56 -6.51 -0.71
CA ASP A 162 -16.54 -7.53 -1.77
C ASP A 162 -17.84 -7.39 -2.55
N THR A 163 -17.84 -6.63 -3.63
CA THR A 163 -19.07 -6.56 -4.43
C THR A 163 -18.83 -6.29 -5.89
N ASP A 164 -19.70 -6.90 -6.62
CA ASP A 164 -20.44 -6.37 -7.73
C ASP A 164 -21.40 -5.18 -7.37
N SER A 165 -21.45 -4.70 -6.15
CA SER A 165 -22.33 -3.61 -5.73
C SER A 165 -21.63 -2.25 -5.83
N ASN A 166 -21.83 -1.63 -6.96
CA ASN A 166 -21.51 -0.25 -7.35
C ASN A 166 -22.18 0.84 -6.48
N GLU A 167 -22.67 0.53 -5.29
CA GLU A 167 -23.49 1.47 -4.51
C GLU A 167 -22.69 2.57 -3.81
N TRP A 168 -21.43 2.32 -3.49
CA TRP A 168 -20.54 3.32 -2.91
C TRP A 168 -20.24 4.49 -3.85
N HIS A 169 -20.20 4.23 -5.16
CA HIS A 169 -19.96 5.27 -6.14
C HIS A 169 -21.15 6.19 -6.35
N LYS A 170 -22.37 5.77 -5.98
CA LYS A 170 -23.59 6.59 -6.11
C LYS A 170 -23.79 7.55 -4.96
N ALA A 171 -23.13 7.34 -3.83
CA ALA A 171 -23.26 8.20 -2.64
C ALA A 171 -22.23 9.33 -2.57
N LEU A 172 -21.24 9.35 -3.48
CA LEU A 172 -20.16 10.35 -3.51
C LEU A 172 -20.18 11.24 -4.77
N ILE A 173 -21.23 11.15 -5.59
CA ILE A 173 -21.52 12.07 -6.72
C ILE A 173 -22.77 12.88 -6.34
#